data_00cb056308f7c5aae13347a0a11e1947
#
_entry.id   00cb056308f7c5aae13347a0a11e1947
#
_cell.length_a   1.000
_cell.length_b   1.000
_cell.length_c   1.000
_cell.angle_alpha   90.00
_cell.angle_beta   90.00
_cell.angle_gamma   90.00
#
_symmetry.space_group_name_H-M   'P 1'
#
loop_
_entity.id
_entity.type
_entity.pdbx_description
1 polymer ?
#
loop_
_entity_poly.entity_id
_entity_poly.type
_entity_poly.pdbx_seq_one_letter_code
_entity_poly.pdbx_strand_id
1 'polypeptide(L)'
;MNILVAYNHSSVARAALSMARDHAQRFNAKVFVMTSMGGGEKATPEVIQKVENRLESAKQFIQEKEIECETYRLVQGRSPGEDIVWFVKENEIDLVFIGIEKKSRTEKIILGSTAQFVILKSQCPVTTVKSYTAAS
;
A
#
# COMPACT_ATOMS: atom_id res chain seq x y z
N MET A 1 -10.34 -3.88 13.87
CA MET A 1 -9.22 -3.07 13.34
C MET A 1 -9.21 -3.14 11.83
N ASN A 2 -9.01 -2.00 11.19
CA ASN A 2 -8.91 -1.88 9.74
C ASN A 2 -7.49 -1.50 9.35
N ILE A 3 -6.87 -2.33 8.53
CA ILE A 3 -5.50 -2.13 8.04
C ILE A 3 -5.54 -1.76 6.57
N LEU A 4 -4.79 -0.74 6.17
CA LEU A 4 -4.64 -0.35 4.78
C LEU A 4 -3.23 -0.67 4.30
N VAL A 5 -3.12 -1.32 3.15
CA VAL A 5 -1.85 -1.50 2.45
C VAL A 5 -1.87 -0.61 1.21
N ALA A 6 -0.93 0.33 1.15
CA ALA A 6 -0.70 1.13 -0.05
C ALA A 6 0.13 0.27 -1.01
N TYR A 7 -0.49 -0.20 -2.07
CA TYR A 7 0.08 -1.24 -2.92
C TYR A 7 0.42 -0.71 -4.31
N ASN A 8 1.69 -0.81 -4.67
CA ASN A 8 2.14 -0.64 -6.03
C ASN A 8 2.86 -1.94 -6.43
N HIS A 9 3.51 -1.99 -7.58
CA HIS A 9 4.13 -3.23 -8.06
C HIS A 9 5.56 -3.43 -7.57
N SER A 10 6.01 -2.71 -6.56
CA SER A 10 7.38 -2.81 -6.07
C SER A 10 7.56 -4.00 -5.12
N SER A 11 8.81 -4.43 -4.93
CA SER A 11 9.17 -5.48 -3.98
C SER A 11 8.86 -5.06 -2.54
N VAL A 12 9.04 -3.78 -2.22
CA VAL A 12 8.73 -3.26 -0.88
C VAL A 12 7.23 -3.24 -0.61
N ALA A 13 6.40 -3.03 -1.64
CA ALA A 13 4.94 -3.13 -1.49
C ALA A 13 4.52 -4.57 -1.17
N ARG A 14 5.15 -5.55 -1.80
CA ARG A 14 4.88 -6.97 -1.50
C ARG A 14 5.32 -7.32 -0.08
N ALA A 15 6.45 -6.78 0.37
CA ALA A 15 6.89 -6.95 1.75
C ALA A 15 5.90 -6.34 2.73
N ALA A 16 5.38 -5.15 2.42
CA ALA A 16 4.35 -4.49 3.23
C ALA A 16 3.07 -5.33 3.29
N LEU A 17 2.65 -5.89 2.16
CA LEU A 17 1.48 -6.76 2.09
C LEU A 17 1.64 -8.00 2.97
N SER A 18 2.82 -8.63 2.95
CA SER A 18 3.13 -9.80 3.77
C SER A 18 3.09 -9.47 5.25
N MET A 19 3.68 -8.35 5.66
CA MET A 19 3.64 -7.91 7.07
C MET A 19 2.23 -7.56 7.50
N ALA A 20 1.45 -6.92 6.64
CA ALA A 20 0.06 -6.60 6.95
C ALA A 20 -0.77 -7.86 7.16
N ARG A 21 -0.53 -8.91 6.36
CA ARG A 21 -1.21 -10.20 6.53
C ARG A 21 -0.91 -10.82 7.88
N ASP A 22 0.37 -10.85 8.28
CA ASP A 22 0.77 -11.39 9.57
C ASP A 22 0.14 -10.60 10.72
N HIS A 23 0.14 -9.29 10.61
CA HIS A 23 -0.45 -8.41 11.60
C HIS A 23 -1.96 -8.61 11.70
N ALA A 24 -2.63 -8.68 10.55
CA ALA A 24 -4.09 -8.91 10.51
C ALA A 24 -4.48 -10.25 11.11
N GLN A 25 -3.68 -11.28 10.89
CA GLN A 25 -3.93 -12.60 11.45
C GLN A 25 -3.84 -12.58 12.99
N ARG A 26 -2.85 -11.87 13.53
CA ARG A 26 -2.65 -11.76 14.97
C ARG A 26 -3.72 -10.95 15.67
N PHE A 27 -4.21 -9.91 15.04
CA PHE A 27 -5.15 -8.97 15.63
C PHE A 27 -6.58 -9.11 15.10
N ASN A 28 -6.84 -10.14 14.30
CA ASN A 28 -8.14 -10.37 13.67
C ASN A 28 -8.65 -9.13 12.96
N ALA A 29 -7.79 -8.54 12.13
CA ALA A 29 -8.10 -7.30 11.42
C ALA A 29 -8.60 -7.58 10.01
N LYS A 30 -9.33 -6.60 9.45
CA LYS A 30 -9.69 -6.56 8.04
C LYS A 30 -8.61 -5.80 7.28
N VAL A 31 -8.27 -6.26 6.08
CA VAL A 31 -7.25 -5.64 5.24
C VAL A 31 -7.88 -4.99 4.02
N PHE A 32 -7.52 -3.74 3.78
CA PHE A 32 -7.82 -3.01 2.56
C PHE A 32 -6.52 -2.87 1.78
N VAL A 33 -6.55 -3.21 0.50
CA VAL A 33 -5.40 -3.03 -0.40
C VAL A 33 -5.79 -2.04 -1.46
N MET A 34 -5.06 -0.93 -1.57
CA MET A 34 -5.40 0.09 -2.56
C MET A 34 -4.21 0.42 -3.46
N THR A 35 -4.50 0.71 -4.70
CA THR A 35 -3.56 1.26 -5.66
C THR A 35 -4.10 2.60 -6.17
N SER A 36 -3.25 3.64 -6.12
CA SER A 36 -3.57 4.94 -6.69
C SER A 36 -2.94 5.04 -8.08
N MET A 37 -3.75 5.38 -9.07
CA MET A 37 -3.32 5.43 -10.46
C MET A 37 -3.10 6.85 -11.00
N GLY A 38 -3.28 7.86 -10.22
CA GLY A 38 -3.03 9.23 -10.67
C GLY A 38 -3.93 9.78 -11.77
N GLY A 39 -4.65 8.97 -12.50
CA GLY A 39 -5.56 9.39 -13.55
C GLY A 39 -4.89 9.88 -14.84
N GLY A 40 -5.70 10.30 -15.81
CA GLY A 40 -5.25 10.86 -17.08
C GLY A 40 -4.80 9.83 -18.10
N GLU A 41 -3.83 10.23 -18.95
CA GLU A 41 -3.38 9.42 -20.08
C GLU A 41 -2.74 8.09 -19.70
N LYS A 42 -2.31 7.95 -18.44
CA LYS A 42 -1.68 6.72 -17.94
C LYS A 42 -2.68 5.64 -17.58
N ALA A 43 -3.96 5.95 -17.52
CA ALA A 43 -5.01 5.01 -17.18
C ALA A 43 -5.60 4.34 -18.45
N THR A 44 -4.75 3.70 -19.24
CA THR A 44 -5.20 2.96 -20.42
C THR A 44 -5.90 1.66 -19.99
N PRO A 45 -6.76 1.07 -20.83
CA PRO A 45 -7.41 -0.20 -20.49
C PRO A 45 -6.42 -1.31 -20.14
N GLU A 46 -5.27 -1.38 -20.80
CA GLU A 46 -4.25 -2.38 -20.49
C GLU A 46 -3.62 -2.16 -19.11
N VAL A 47 -3.31 -0.90 -18.77
CA VAL A 47 -2.74 -0.57 -17.46
C VAL A 47 -3.75 -0.84 -16.35
N ILE A 48 -5.02 -0.49 -16.57
CA ILE A 48 -6.10 -0.76 -15.62
C ILE A 48 -6.23 -2.26 -15.38
N GLN A 49 -6.19 -3.07 -16.44
CA GLN A 49 -6.28 -4.53 -16.30
C GLN A 49 -5.12 -5.10 -15.51
N LYS A 50 -3.91 -4.61 -15.72
CA LYS A 50 -2.73 -5.03 -14.93
C LYS A 50 -2.90 -4.72 -13.46
N VAL A 51 -3.39 -3.52 -13.15
CA VAL A 51 -3.64 -3.13 -11.75
C VAL A 51 -4.70 -4.03 -11.13
N GLU A 52 -5.79 -4.29 -11.83
CA GLU A 52 -6.85 -5.19 -11.34
C GLU A 52 -6.33 -6.59 -11.08
N ASN A 53 -5.48 -7.12 -11.97
CA ASN A 53 -4.89 -8.45 -11.81
C ASN A 53 -3.97 -8.50 -10.59
N ARG A 54 -3.19 -7.45 -10.37
CA ARG A 54 -2.30 -7.36 -9.20
C ARG A 54 -3.08 -7.26 -7.90
N LEU A 55 -4.15 -6.47 -7.90
CA LEU A 55 -5.03 -6.35 -6.73
C LEU A 55 -5.72 -7.68 -6.43
N GLU A 56 -6.17 -8.40 -7.45
CA GLU A 56 -6.78 -9.71 -7.26
C GLU A 56 -5.79 -10.71 -6.66
N SER A 57 -4.55 -10.71 -7.15
CA SER A 57 -3.49 -11.55 -6.59
C SER A 57 -3.19 -11.20 -5.14
N ALA A 58 -3.15 -9.91 -4.82
CA ALA A 58 -2.94 -9.44 -3.45
C ALA A 58 -4.08 -9.89 -2.54
N LYS A 59 -5.32 -9.79 -3.03
CA LYS A 59 -6.50 -10.22 -2.28
C LYS A 59 -6.45 -11.72 -1.97
N GLN A 60 -6.12 -12.54 -2.96
CA GLN A 60 -5.97 -13.98 -2.78
C GLN A 60 -4.91 -14.31 -1.75
N PHE A 61 -3.77 -13.60 -1.79
CA PHE A 61 -2.68 -13.79 -0.83
C PHE A 61 -3.15 -13.53 0.61
N ILE A 62 -3.92 -12.47 0.82
CA ILE A 62 -4.47 -12.15 2.15
C ILE A 62 -5.51 -13.20 2.56
N GLN A 63 -6.40 -13.58 1.65
CA GLN A 63 -7.49 -14.52 1.93
C GLN A 63 -7.03 -15.94 2.19
N GLU A 64 -5.81 -16.32 1.79
CA GLU A 64 -5.22 -17.62 2.14
C GLU A 64 -5.17 -17.85 3.65
N LYS A 65 -5.13 -16.80 4.45
CA LYS A 65 -5.12 -16.86 5.91
C LYS A 65 -6.49 -16.59 6.52
N GLU A 66 -7.54 -16.69 5.73
CA GLU A 66 -8.94 -16.47 6.16
C GLU A 66 -9.15 -15.05 6.72
N ILE A 67 -8.45 -14.08 6.15
CA ILE A 67 -8.56 -12.67 6.51
C ILE A 67 -9.48 -11.97 5.51
N GLU A 68 -10.45 -11.20 6.02
CA GLU A 68 -11.33 -10.39 5.17
C GLU A 68 -10.50 -9.33 4.45
N CYS A 69 -10.64 -9.25 3.13
CA CYS A 69 -9.86 -8.34 2.31
C CYS A 69 -10.72 -7.68 1.23
N GLU A 70 -10.58 -6.38 1.12
CA GLU A 70 -11.17 -5.60 0.02
C GLU A 70 -10.05 -4.88 -0.73
N THR A 71 -10.22 -4.74 -2.04
CA THR A 71 -9.25 -4.07 -2.89
C THR A 71 -9.88 -2.88 -3.60
N TYR A 72 -9.08 -1.83 -3.80
CA TYR A 72 -9.55 -0.59 -4.42
C TYR A 72 -8.50 -0.03 -5.37
N ARG A 73 -8.99 0.40 -6.53
CA ARG A 73 -8.20 1.13 -7.50
C ARG A 73 -8.74 2.56 -7.54
N LEU A 74 -7.91 3.53 -7.18
CA LEU A 74 -8.32 4.94 -7.17
C LEU A 74 -7.75 5.65 -8.39
N VAL A 75 -8.63 6.30 -9.15
CA VAL A 75 -8.28 7.05 -10.35
C VAL A 75 -9.03 8.38 -10.30
N GLN A 76 -8.63 9.28 -9.41
CA GLN A 76 -9.38 10.53 -9.19
C GLN A 76 -8.54 11.78 -9.41
N GLY A 77 -7.37 11.65 -10.04
CA GLY A 77 -6.53 12.79 -10.35
C GLY A 77 -5.76 13.38 -9.18
N ARG A 78 -5.90 12.81 -7.99
CA ARG A 78 -5.10 13.20 -6.83
C ARG A 78 -3.75 12.50 -6.87
N SER A 79 -2.76 13.04 -6.14
CA SER A 79 -1.49 12.35 -5.97
C SER A 79 -1.70 11.06 -5.15
N PRO A 80 -0.80 10.08 -5.26
CA PRO A 80 -0.91 8.86 -4.46
C PRO A 80 -0.99 9.10 -2.96
N GLY A 81 -0.20 10.04 -2.43
CA GLY A 81 -0.25 10.39 -1.02
C GLY A 81 -1.61 10.95 -0.59
N GLU A 82 -2.17 11.82 -1.40
CA GLU A 82 -3.50 12.38 -1.15
C GLU A 82 -4.59 11.30 -1.18
N ASP A 83 -4.50 10.37 -2.12
CA ASP A 83 -5.44 9.25 -2.19
C ASP A 83 -5.38 8.38 -0.93
N ILE A 84 -4.18 8.08 -0.46
CA ILE A 84 -3.98 7.27 0.74
C ILE A 84 -4.59 7.97 1.96
N VAL A 85 -4.27 9.23 2.16
CA VAL A 85 -4.77 10.01 3.31
C VAL A 85 -6.30 10.13 3.25
N TRP A 86 -6.85 10.37 2.07
CA TRP A 86 -8.30 10.40 1.87
C TRP A 86 -8.94 9.06 2.22
N PHE A 87 -8.36 7.96 1.75
CA PHE A 87 -8.86 6.60 2.00
C PHE A 87 -8.86 6.27 3.50
N VAL A 88 -7.80 6.64 4.20
CA VAL A 88 -7.69 6.43 5.65
C VAL A 88 -8.86 7.06 6.38
N LYS A 89 -9.20 8.29 6.02
CA LYS A 89 -10.29 9.04 6.66
C LYS A 89 -11.66 8.44 6.31
N GLU A 90 -11.90 8.17 5.03
CA GLU A 90 -13.20 7.71 4.55
C GLU A 90 -13.54 6.28 5.01
N ASN A 91 -12.54 5.46 5.26
CA ASN A 91 -12.75 4.04 5.59
C ASN A 91 -12.36 3.70 7.03
N GLU A 92 -12.15 4.69 7.86
CA GLU A 92 -11.82 4.50 9.28
C GLU A 92 -10.65 3.53 9.46
N ILE A 93 -9.57 3.77 8.75
CA ILE A 93 -8.36 2.95 8.83
C ILE A 93 -7.63 3.21 10.15
N ASP A 94 -7.21 2.13 10.80
CA ASP A 94 -6.51 2.20 12.08
C ASP A 94 -4.99 2.12 11.93
N LEU A 95 -4.50 1.55 10.83
CA LEU A 95 -3.07 1.35 10.61
C LEU A 95 -2.78 1.26 9.12
N VAL A 96 -1.76 1.98 8.66
CA VAL A 96 -1.30 1.93 7.27
C VAL A 96 0.04 1.20 7.19
N PHE A 97 0.16 0.30 6.22
CA PHE A 97 1.45 -0.30 5.83
C PHE A 97 1.85 0.26 4.47
N ILE A 98 3.04 0.80 4.37
CA ILE A 98 3.58 1.34 3.14
C ILE A 98 5.03 0.91 2.97
N GLY A 99 5.37 0.41 1.78
CA GLY A 99 6.74 0.06 1.46
C GLY A 99 7.56 1.30 1.12
N ILE A 100 8.78 1.35 1.61
CA ILE A 100 9.72 2.42 1.27
C ILE A 100 10.97 1.81 0.68
N GLU A 101 11.47 2.42 -0.40
CA GLU A 101 12.66 1.95 -1.09
C GLU A 101 13.89 2.73 -0.61
N LYS A 102 14.99 2.01 -0.41
CA LYS A 102 16.28 2.61 -0.16
C LYS A 102 16.88 3.02 -1.50
N LYS A 103 16.87 4.32 -1.80
CA LYS A 103 17.31 4.83 -3.11
C LYS A 103 18.80 5.10 -3.24
N SER A 104 19.60 4.95 -2.19
CA SER A 104 21.04 5.19 -2.31
C SER A 104 21.84 4.22 -1.47
N ARG A 105 23.09 4.00 -1.92
CA ARG A 105 24.09 3.20 -1.17
C ARG A 105 24.69 3.97 0.00
N THR A 106 24.33 5.23 0.15
CA THR A 106 24.75 6.03 1.29
C THR A 106 23.82 5.77 2.47
N GLU A 107 24.32 5.99 3.68
CA GLU A 107 23.55 5.74 4.90
C GLU A 107 22.30 6.60 5.05
N LYS A 108 22.07 7.54 4.13
CA LYS A 108 20.90 8.41 4.15
C LYS A 108 19.73 7.73 3.47
N ILE A 109 18.69 7.46 4.25
CA ILE A 109 17.42 6.99 3.71
C ILE A 109 16.66 8.23 3.23
N ILE A 110 16.44 8.32 1.91
CA ILE A 110 15.63 9.39 1.35
C ILE A 110 14.23 8.83 1.13
N LEU A 111 13.27 9.33 1.90
CA LEU A 111 11.87 8.95 1.73
C LEU A 111 11.31 9.58 0.45
N GLY A 112 10.58 8.81 -0.34
CA GLY A 112 9.85 9.34 -1.49
C GLY A 112 8.74 10.30 -1.04
N SER A 113 8.28 11.14 -1.95
CA SER A 113 7.26 12.15 -1.65
C SER A 113 5.95 11.55 -1.13
N THR A 114 5.54 10.41 -1.68
CA THR A 114 4.31 9.74 -1.22
C THR A 114 4.43 9.30 0.24
N ALA A 115 5.53 8.64 0.59
CA ALA A 115 5.75 8.18 1.96
C ALA A 115 5.81 9.36 2.94
N GLN A 116 6.53 10.42 2.59
CA GLN A 116 6.60 11.62 3.42
C GLN A 116 5.22 12.22 3.66
N PHE A 117 4.43 12.37 2.60
CA PHE A 117 3.08 12.93 2.70
C PHE A 117 2.20 12.08 3.62
N VAL A 118 2.20 10.77 3.44
CA VAL A 118 1.38 9.85 4.23
C VAL A 118 1.79 9.88 5.71
N ILE A 119 3.09 9.84 5.99
CA ILE A 119 3.60 9.89 7.37
C ILE A 119 3.16 11.18 8.07
N LEU A 120 3.24 12.31 7.36
CA LEU A 120 2.94 13.62 7.95
C LEU A 120 1.43 13.90 8.06
N LYS A 121 0.63 13.38 7.15
CA LYS A 121 -0.78 13.76 7.03
C LYS A 121 -1.78 12.69 7.47
N SER A 122 -1.36 11.45 7.63
CA SER A 122 -2.26 10.37 8.03
C SER A 122 -2.76 10.61 9.46
N GLN A 123 -4.06 10.33 9.66
CA GLN A 123 -4.69 10.42 10.99
C GLN A 123 -4.38 9.20 11.86
N CYS A 124 -3.90 8.12 11.27
CA CYS A 124 -3.56 6.90 12.00
C CYS A 124 -2.06 6.60 11.90
N PRO A 125 -1.54 5.69 12.72
CA PRO A 125 -0.15 5.25 12.62
C PRO A 125 0.18 4.70 11.24
N VAL A 126 1.41 4.92 10.82
CA VAL A 126 1.92 4.43 9.53
C VAL A 126 3.14 3.56 9.79
N THR A 127 3.05 2.30 9.39
CA THR A 127 4.19 1.38 9.45
C THR A 127 4.88 1.39 8.10
N THR A 128 6.14 1.81 8.08
CA THR A 128 6.96 1.75 6.88
C THR A 128 7.69 0.42 6.82
N VAL A 129 7.71 -0.20 5.65
CA VAL A 129 8.34 -1.50 5.46
C VAL A 129 9.46 -1.37 4.45
N LYS A 130 10.65 -1.77 4.86
CA LYS A 130 11.83 -1.79 4.01
C LYS A 130 12.07 -3.22 3.54
N SER A 131 12.49 -3.36 2.29
CA SER A 131 12.97 -4.64 1.79
C SER A 131 14.50 -4.62 1.86
N TYR A 132 15.05 -5.53 2.65
CA TYR A 132 16.48 -5.75 2.65
C TYR A 132 16.77 -6.83 1.62
N THR A 133 17.29 -6.45 0.46
CA THR A 133 17.86 -7.44 -0.42
C THR A 133 19.28 -7.69 0.05
N ALA A 134 19.57 -8.92 0.40
CA ALA A 134 20.87 -9.33 0.93
C ALA A 134 22.01 -9.14 -0.07
N ALA A 135 21.72 -8.74 -1.28
CA ALA A 135 22.69 -8.53 -2.35
C ALA A 135 23.22 -7.10 -2.43
N SER A 136 22.83 -6.26 -1.53
CA SER A 136 23.36 -4.89 -1.51
C SER A 136 24.66 -4.81 -0.73
#